data_e04f09b445ff31269d02e0b03ed8a1a6
#
_entry.id   e04f09b445ff31269d02e0b03ed8a1a6
#
_cell.length_a   1.000
_cell.length_b   1.000
_cell.length_c   1.000
_cell.angle_alpha   90.00
_cell.angle_beta   90.00
_cell.angle_gamma   90.00
#
_symmetry.space_group_name_H-M   'P 1'
#
loop_
_entity.id
_entity.type
_entity.pdbx_description
1 polymer ?
#
loop_
_entity_poly.entity_id
_entity_poly.type
_entity_poly.pdbx_seq_one_letter_code
_entity_poly.pdbx_strand_id
1 'polypeptide(L)'
;MQRWTAWLAGPPGTPYEGSEFEVRIAVPDAYPLHPPSLTFATRVFHPNIHFATGEVCVDILKGAWSPAWTLVSVCHAVRALLSSPAPDSPLNCDAGNLLRAGDARGFASLARMYAVEHARGGRNGRGGGAAR
;
A
#
# COMPACT_ATOMS: atom_id res chain seq x y z
N MET A 1 -23.32 2.53 -1.67
CA MET A 1 -21.86 2.35 -1.65
C MET A 1 -21.50 0.91 -1.91
N GLN A 2 -20.57 0.68 -2.83
CA GLN A 2 -20.08 -0.67 -3.11
C GLN A 2 -18.72 -0.88 -2.48
N ARG A 3 -18.42 -2.12 -2.12
CA ARG A 3 -17.15 -2.48 -1.52
C ARG A 3 -16.50 -3.61 -2.30
N TRP A 4 -15.22 -3.48 -2.55
CA TRP A 4 -14.46 -4.46 -3.31
C TRP A 4 -13.22 -4.84 -2.52
N THR A 5 -12.72 -6.04 -2.79
CA THR A 5 -11.45 -6.49 -2.25
C THR A 5 -10.52 -6.82 -3.41
N ALA A 6 -9.27 -6.42 -3.29
CA ALA A 6 -8.26 -6.72 -4.29
C ALA A 6 -6.96 -7.12 -3.59
N TRP A 7 -6.09 -7.76 -4.34
CA TRP A 7 -4.77 -8.13 -3.85
C TRP A 7 -3.73 -7.44 -4.70
N LEU A 8 -2.83 -6.70 -4.06
CA LEU A 8 -1.77 -5.98 -4.75
C LEU A 8 -0.45 -6.68 -4.53
N ALA A 9 0.25 -6.98 -5.62
CA ALA A 9 1.58 -7.57 -5.54
C ALA A 9 2.60 -6.48 -5.22
N GLY A 10 3.51 -6.75 -4.31
CA GLY A 10 4.59 -5.83 -4.01
C GLY A 10 5.44 -5.62 -5.26
N PRO A 11 5.80 -4.37 -5.59
CA PRO A 11 6.57 -4.11 -6.79
C PRO A 11 7.97 -4.71 -6.71
N PRO A 12 8.55 -5.10 -7.84
CA PRO A 12 9.93 -5.62 -7.84
C PRO A 12 10.90 -4.52 -7.43
N GLY A 13 11.97 -4.92 -6.78
CA GLY A 13 12.98 -3.97 -6.33
C GLY A 13 12.62 -3.22 -5.06
N THR A 14 11.52 -3.57 -4.42
CA THR A 14 11.10 -2.95 -3.17
C THR A 14 11.13 -3.98 -2.04
N PRO A 15 11.11 -3.52 -0.79
CA PRO A 15 11.01 -4.47 0.33
C PRO A 15 9.70 -5.26 0.33
N TYR A 16 8.75 -4.89 -0.49
CA TYR A 16 7.44 -5.54 -0.58
C TYR A 16 7.39 -6.63 -1.64
N GLU A 17 8.45 -6.76 -2.42
CA GLU A 17 8.51 -7.75 -3.50
C GLU A 17 8.28 -9.16 -2.97
N GLY A 18 7.49 -9.94 -3.67
CA GLY A 18 7.17 -11.30 -3.27
C GLY A 18 6.00 -11.43 -2.32
N SER A 19 5.46 -10.29 -1.88
CA SER A 19 4.32 -10.27 -0.97
C SER A 19 3.08 -9.78 -1.69
N GLU A 20 1.92 -10.22 -1.23
CA GLU A 20 0.64 -9.73 -1.72
C GLU A 20 -0.13 -9.13 -0.57
N PHE A 21 -0.70 -7.96 -0.82
CA PHE A 21 -1.39 -7.18 0.20
C PHE A 21 -2.87 -7.08 -0.13
N GLU A 22 -3.70 -7.38 0.84
CA GLU A 22 -5.15 -7.24 0.67
C GLU A 22 -5.53 -5.79 0.85
N VAL A 23 -6.29 -5.26 -0.10
CA VAL A 23 -6.81 -3.89 -0.01
C VAL A 23 -8.31 -3.93 -0.15
N ARG A 24 -8.98 -3.00 0.50
CA ARG A 24 -10.42 -2.83 0.43
C ARG A 24 -10.73 -1.51 -0.22
N ILE A 25 -11.61 -1.54 -1.20
CA ILE A 25 -11.97 -0.37 -1.97
C ILE A 25 -13.42 -0.05 -1.71
N ALA A 26 -13.70 1.16 -1.26
CA ALA A 26 -15.06 1.64 -1.05
C ALA A 26 -15.39 2.62 -2.17
N VAL A 27 -16.41 2.32 -2.95
CA VAL A 27 -16.82 3.15 -4.08
C VAL A 27 -18.02 3.97 -3.65
N PRO A 28 -17.89 5.32 -3.57
CA PRO A 28 -18.98 6.16 -3.13
C PRO A 28 -20.09 6.22 -4.17
N ASP A 29 -21.30 6.57 -3.73
CA ASP A 29 -22.42 6.67 -4.64
C ASP A 29 -22.19 7.72 -5.73
N ALA A 30 -21.39 8.74 -5.44
CA ALA A 30 -21.07 9.78 -6.41
C ALA A 30 -19.93 9.42 -7.35
N TYR A 31 -19.44 8.17 -7.30
CA TYR A 31 -18.45 7.70 -8.23
C TYR A 31 -19.03 7.78 -9.67
N PRO A 32 -18.29 8.22 -10.68
CA PRO A 32 -16.85 8.54 -10.68
C PRO A 32 -16.53 10.02 -10.42
N LEU A 33 -17.49 10.83 -10.04
CA LEU A 33 -17.20 12.24 -9.75
C LEU A 33 -16.34 12.38 -8.50
N HIS A 34 -16.58 11.49 -7.52
CA HIS A 34 -15.73 11.42 -6.35
C HIS A 34 -14.91 10.15 -6.39
N PRO A 35 -13.65 10.20 -5.94
CA PRO A 35 -12.78 9.03 -6.00
C PRO A 35 -13.21 7.95 -5.02
N PRO A 36 -12.89 6.69 -5.33
CA PRO A 36 -13.04 5.63 -4.33
C PRO A 36 -11.99 5.82 -3.23
N SER A 37 -12.26 5.27 -2.06
CA SER A 37 -11.26 5.22 -1.01
C SER A 37 -10.66 3.82 -1.00
N LEU A 38 -9.39 3.74 -0.61
CA LEU A 38 -8.68 2.48 -0.56
C LEU A 38 -7.99 2.35 0.78
N THR A 39 -8.12 1.19 1.41
CA THR A 39 -7.56 0.92 2.71
C THR A 39 -6.85 -0.42 2.65
N PHE A 40 -5.65 -0.50 3.20
CA PHE A 40 -4.94 -1.77 3.29
C PHE A 40 -5.50 -2.57 4.46
N ALA A 41 -6.00 -3.76 4.18
CA ALA A 41 -6.38 -4.70 5.22
C ALA A 41 -5.15 -5.40 5.78
N THR A 42 -4.13 -5.57 4.95
CA THR A 42 -2.84 -6.11 5.38
C THR A 42 -2.00 -4.99 5.98
N ARG A 43 -1.35 -5.26 7.10
CA ARG A 43 -0.50 -4.26 7.74
C ARG A 43 0.76 -4.02 6.90
N VAL A 44 1.06 -2.76 6.61
CA VAL A 44 2.17 -2.38 5.74
C VAL A 44 2.99 -1.28 6.41
N PHE A 45 4.30 -1.44 6.43
CA PHE A 45 5.20 -0.41 6.97
C PHE A 45 5.63 0.50 5.82
N HIS A 46 5.00 1.65 5.71
CA HIS A 46 5.22 2.60 4.62
C HIS A 46 4.82 3.99 5.11
N PRO A 47 5.56 5.03 4.76
CA PRO A 47 5.27 6.36 5.33
C PRO A 47 3.88 6.89 4.97
N ASN A 48 3.32 6.49 3.85
CA ASN A 48 2.05 7.04 3.39
C ASN A 48 0.86 6.13 3.67
N ILE A 49 1.06 5.10 4.49
CA ILE A 49 0.00 4.17 4.88
C ILE A 49 -0.03 4.11 6.40
N HIS A 50 -1.19 4.40 6.98
CA HIS A 50 -1.32 4.36 8.44
C HIS A 50 -1.14 2.92 8.91
N PHE A 51 -0.20 2.71 9.83
CA PHE A 51 0.18 1.35 10.21
C PHE A 51 -0.96 0.58 10.89
N ALA A 52 -1.73 1.25 11.71
CA ALA A 52 -2.81 0.60 12.45
C ALA A 52 -4.09 0.47 11.65
N THR A 53 -4.45 1.48 10.88
CA THR A 53 -5.75 1.51 10.18
C THR A 53 -5.67 1.10 8.71
N GLY A 54 -4.50 1.20 8.09
CA GLY A 54 -4.35 0.90 6.69
C GLY A 54 -4.75 2.04 5.76
N GLU A 55 -5.13 3.20 6.32
CA GLU A 55 -5.50 4.32 5.48
C GLU A 55 -4.34 4.78 4.62
N VAL A 56 -4.62 5.06 3.35
CA VAL A 56 -3.64 5.60 2.42
C VAL A 56 -3.76 7.11 2.43
N CYS A 57 -2.63 7.80 2.29
CA CYS A 57 -2.63 9.26 2.27
C CYS A 57 -3.57 9.77 1.17
N VAL A 58 -4.61 10.49 1.59
CA VAL A 58 -5.67 10.92 0.69
C VAL A 58 -5.16 11.87 -0.39
N ASP A 59 -4.21 12.73 -0.04
CA ASP A 59 -3.70 13.72 -0.98
C ASP A 59 -3.06 13.08 -2.21
N ILE A 60 -2.46 11.91 -2.02
CA ILE A 60 -1.84 11.20 -3.12
C ILE A 60 -2.89 10.73 -4.12
N LEU A 61 -4.01 10.20 -3.61
CA LEU A 61 -5.08 9.75 -4.48
C LEU A 61 -5.86 10.91 -5.09
N LYS A 62 -6.13 11.95 -4.30
CA LYS A 62 -6.90 13.08 -4.80
C LYS A 62 -6.19 13.82 -5.92
N GLY A 63 -4.90 14.01 -5.80
CA GLY A 63 -4.14 14.73 -6.81
C GLY A 63 -4.10 14.03 -8.15
N ALA A 64 -4.27 12.72 -8.15
CA ALA A 64 -4.23 11.94 -9.37
C ALA A 64 -5.61 11.58 -9.89
N TRP A 65 -6.66 11.79 -9.11
CA TRP A 65 -7.98 11.31 -9.50
C TRP A 65 -8.56 12.06 -10.69
N SER A 66 -9.16 11.31 -11.57
CA SER A 66 -9.92 11.82 -12.71
C SER A 66 -11.10 10.89 -12.92
N PRO A 67 -12.26 11.40 -13.33
CA PRO A 67 -13.39 10.52 -13.63
C PRO A 67 -13.11 9.50 -14.72
N ALA A 68 -12.05 9.68 -15.50
CA ALA A 68 -11.65 8.70 -16.50
C ALA A 68 -10.91 7.49 -15.89
N TRP A 69 -10.51 7.58 -14.63
CA TRP A 69 -9.82 6.47 -13.98
C TRP A 69 -10.78 5.34 -13.67
N THR A 70 -10.26 4.13 -13.68
CA THR A 70 -11.00 2.94 -13.25
C THR A 70 -10.48 2.50 -11.90
N LEU A 71 -11.14 1.51 -11.29
CA LEU A 71 -10.64 0.93 -10.05
C LEU A 71 -9.26 0.30 -10.25
N VAL A 72 -9.00 -0.24 -11.45
CA VAL A 72 -7.68 -0.77 -11.77
C VAL A 72 -6.63 0.34 -11.76
N SER A 73 -6.98 1.51 -12.29
CA SER A 73 -6.07 2.66 -12.28
C SER A 73 -5.71 3.08 -10.85
N VAL A 74 -6.69 3.08 -9.97
CA VAL A 74 -6.46 3.41 -8.56
C VAL A 74 -5.52 2.41 -7.92
N CYS A 75 -5.74 1.12 -8.19
CA CYS A 75 -4.86 0.08 -7.64
C CYS A 75 -3.43 0.23 -8.17
N HIS A 76 -3.27 0.57 -9.45
CA HIS A 76 -1.94 0.80 -10.02
C HIS A 76 -1.27 2.01 -9.35
N ALA A 77 -2.02 3.07 -9.09
CA ALA A 77 -1.46 4.26 -8.43
C ALA A 77 -0.98 3.93 -7.02
N VAL A 78 -1.75 3.16 -6.28
CA VAL A 78 -1.37 2.77 -4.92
C VAL A 78 -0.17 1.82 -4.96
N ARG A 79 -0.14 0.90 -5.92
CA ARG A 79 1.00 0.02 -6.06
C ARG A 79 2.26 0.81 -6.39
N ALA A 80 2.14 1.82 -7.24
CA ALA A 80 3.28 2.69 -7.54
C ALA A 80 3.77 3.44 -6.30
N LEU A 81 2.86 3.78 -5.39
CA LEU A 81 3.22 4.42 -4.14
C LEU A 81 4.15 3.54 -3.30
N LEU A 82 3.97 2.23 -3.36
CA LEU A 82 4.86 1.32 -2.64
C LEU A 82 6.30 1.42 -3.12
N SER A 83 6.50 1.77 -4.40
CA SER A 83 7.84 1.95 -4.96
C SER A 83 8.41 3.35 -4.72
N SER A 84 7.56 4.32 -4.49
CA SER A 84 7.98 5.72 -4.42
C SER A 84 7.38 6.39 -3.19
N PRO A 85 7.88 6.07 -2.00
CA PRO A 85 7.34 6.67 -0.79
C PRO A 85 7.61 8.18 -0.74
N ALA A 86 6.65 8.92 -0.21
CA ALA A 86 6.77 10.35 0.00
C ALA A 86 6.93 10.58 1.51
N PRO A 87 8.14 10.78 2.01
CA PRO A 87 8.37 10.83 3.47
C PRO A 87 7.87 12.10 4.14
N ASP A 88 7.56 13.13 3.37
CA ASP A 88 7.04 14.36 3.95
C ASP A 88 5.57 14.17 4.31
N SER A 89 5.16 14.68 5.45
CA SER A 89 3.79 14.54 5.97
C SER A 89 3.35 13.07 6.07
N PRO A 90 4.10 12.24 6.79
CA PRO A 90 3.80 10.82 6.83
C PRO A 90 2.62 10.47 7.73
N LEU A 91 1.91 9.41 7.37
CA LEU A 91 0.92 8.77 8.23
C LEU A 91 1.59 7.78 9.19
N ASN A 92 2.74 7.24 8.81
CA ASN A 92 3.58 6.42 9.66
C ASN A 92 4.86 7.19 9.92
N CYS A 93 4.95 7.80 11.09
CA CYS A 93 6.07 8.67 11.42
C CYS A 93 7.38 7.92 11.51
N ASP A 94 7.37 6.68 12.00
CA ASP A 94 8.59 5.89 12.11
C ASP A 94 9.19 5.64 10.74
N ALA A 95 8.36 5.24 9.79
CA ALA A 95 8.82 5.01 8.41
C ALA A 95 9.32 6.31 7.77
N GLY A 96 8.57 7.39 7.98
CA GLY A 96 8.96 8.69 7.45
C GLY A 96 10.29 9.17 8.02
N ASN A 97 10.48 8.98 9.31
CA ASN A 97 11.71 9.40 9.98
C ASN A 97 12.93 8.62 9.47
N LEU A 98 12.79 7.32 9.26
CA LEU A 98 13.90 6.52 8.73
C LEU A 98 14.31 7.01 7.34
N LEU A 99 13.34 7.27 6.48
CA LEU A 99 13.63 7.72 5.13
C LEU A 99 14.23 9.13 5.11
N ARG A 100 13.70 10.04 5.93
CA ARG A 100 14.25 11.40 5.99
C ARG A 100 15.64 11.42 6.57
N ALA A 101 15.96 10.49 7.44
CA ALA A 101 17.29 10.38 8.01
C ALA A 101 18.29 9.70 7.07
N GLY A 102 17.82 9.23 5.92
CA GLY A 102 18.68 8.54 4.96
C GLY A 102 18.93 7.08 5.29
N ASP A 103 18.18 6.53 6.25
CA ASP A 103 18.37 5.14 6.65
C ASP A 103 17.50 4.22 5.81
N ALA A 104 17.88 4.07 4.55
CA ALA A 104 17.13 3.23 3.62
C ALA A 104 17.17 1.76 4.03
N ARG A 105 18.28 1.32 4.62
CA ARG A 105 18.39 -0.06 5.05
C ARG A 105 17.48 -0.38 6.22
N GLY A 106 17.42 0.51 7.20
CA GLY A 106 16.52 0.34 8.34
C GLY A 106 15.08 0.31 7.90
N PHE A 107 14.71 1.22 7.01
CA PHE A 107 13.37 1.21 6.47
C PHE A 107 13.07 -0.10 5.73
N ALA A 108 13.95 -0.53 4.84
CA ALA A 108 13.73 -1.74 4.06
C ALA A 108 13.64 -2.97 4.94
N SER A 109 14.46 -3.04 5.98
CA SER A 109 14.43 -4.18 6.90
C SER A 109 13.09 -4.29 7.63
N LEU A 110 12.59 -3.18 8.14
CA LEU A 110 11.31 -3.18 8.84
C LEU A 110 10.15 -3.45 7.88
N ALA A 111 10.19 -2.83 6.70
CA ALA A 111 9.13 -3.04 5.71
C ALA A 111 9.07 -4.51 5.29
N ARG A 112 10.23 -5.13 5.08
CA ARG A 112 10.30 -6.55 4.72
C ARG A 112 9.82 -7.43 5.86
N MET A 113 10.25 -7.13 7.08
CA MET A 113 9.84 -7.90 8.25
C MET A 113 8.32 -7.93 8.40
N TYR A 114 7.71 -6.76 8.31
CA TYR A 114 6.26 -6.69 8.44
C TYR A 114 5.53 -7.33 7.27
N ALA A 115 6.09 -7.24 6.06
CA ALA A 115 5.52 -7.91 4.90
C ALA A 115 5.55 -9.43 5.09
N VAL A 116 6.66 -9.96 5.55
CA VAL A 116 6.78 -11.41 5.81
C VAL A 116 5.79 -11.83 6.88
N GLU A 117 5.59 -10.99 7.88
CA GLU A 117 4.73 -11.34 9.01
C GLU A 117 3.25 -11.26 8.67
N HIS A 118 2.83 -10.29 7.87
CA HIS A 118 1.41 -10.00 7.69
C HIS A 118 0.88 -10.26 6.29
N ALA A 119 1.71 -10.18 5.25
CA ALA A 119 1.25 -10.31 3.88
C ALA A 119 1.23 -11.76 3.42
N ARG A 120 0.48 -12.02 2.37
CA ARG A 120 0.43 -13.34 1.78
C ARG A 120 1.67 -13.54 0.91
N GLY A 121 2.29 -14.72 1.00
CA GLY A 121 3.44 -15.04 0.18
C GLY A 121 4.76 -14.42 0.61
N GLY A 122 4.74 -13.56 1.64
CA GLY A 122 5.94 -12.86 2.03
C GLY A 122 7.07 -13.74 2.54
N ARG A 123 6.76 -14.96 2.95
CA ARG A 123 7.76 -15.80 3.41
C ARG A 123 8.33 -16.55 2.33
N ASN A 124 8.99 -15.94 1.57
CA ASN A 124 9.74 -16.52 0.53
C ASN A 124 8.87 -17.22 -0.37
N GLY A 125 7.87 -16.80 -0.41
CA GLY A 125 7.05 -17.35 -1.32
C GLY A 125 6.88 -18.74 -1.17
N ARG A 126 7.34 -19.31 -0.28
CA ARG A 126 7.23 -20.58 -0.31
C ARG A 126 6.08 -20.93 0.35
N GLY A 127 6.13 -20.74 1.11
CA GLY A 127 5.17 -21.28 1.69
C GLY A 127 4.17 -21.24 1.01
N GLY A 128 4.33 -20.54 0.78
CA GLY A 128 3.32 -20.47 0.41
C GLY A 128 2.99 -21.26 -0.30
N GLY A 129 3.69 -21.43 -0.81
CA GLY A 129 3.26 -22.05 -1.70
C GLY A 129 2.26 -22.72 -1.25
N ALA A 130 2.42 -23.11 -0.69
CA ALA A 130 1.65 -23.93 -0.45
C ALA A 130 0.45 -23.58 -0.26
N ALA A 131 0.31 -23.26 0.27
CA ALA A 131 -0.84 -23.09 0.68
C ALA A 131 -1.62 -22.34 -0.01
N ARG A 132 -1.51 -22.20 -0.78
CA ARG A 132 -2.36 -21.45 -1.26
C ARG A 132 -3.06 -21.87 -1.97
#